data_8f746bc0ed452301a9d92ce20ed214f6
#
_entry.id   8f746bc0ed452301a9d92ce20ed214f6
#
_cell.length_a   1.000
_cell.length_b   1.000
_cell.length_c   1.000
_cell.angle_alpha   90.00
_cell.angle_beta   90.00
_cell.angle_gamma   90.00
#
_symmetry.space_group_name_H-M   'P 1'
#
loop_
_entity.id
_entity.type
_entity.pdbx_description
1 polymer ?
#
loop_
_entity_poly.entity_id
_entity_poly.type
_entity_poly.pdbx_seq_one_letter_code
_entity_poly.pdbx_strand_id
1 'polypeptide(L)'
;MKNKYRTIYCGEVTTANIGEEIRVAGWLEQKRNLGSLVFMTLRDETGVIQLISEDIESFKDITRESTMTVTGTVRHRAEGMTNPNMKTGEVEVLISSFEVLGEALNVLPFEINRSTDAFEDTRLKYRYLDLRNPKVHDRILFRTEVLDYMRKIMKEMKFTEIQTPIITASSPEGARDFIVPSRKYKGKFYALPQAPQIFKQLLMCSGFNRYFQIAPCFRDEDPRSDRLYGEFYQLDLEMSFATDEDVYEVGEKIFYDIFTHFSDKEVSPRPFRRIPYREAMLKYGSDKPDLRNPLIIEDITDILSKSTFEPFKTSHIRGITVTNIDKSNSWYKSMEEYMKSVGAVGLSYIKVNEDMTFKSSIDKFLDDSLRQELIEKCHLVPGSTLFVLADSKNKINKLAGLLRIKLGSELDLIDKNKYEFCIVNDFPMYEYNEEDNKYDFGHNPFSMPQGGLQALKEDNLENVLAYQYDFVCNGYEMASGAVRNHDIKIMKRAFELAGYTEEDVETKFRSLYTAFQYGAPPHAGMAPGIDRILMLLKDEENIREMVAFPLGANGADAMMGCPGEVFEKQLRETHIKVRD
;
A
#
# COMPACT_ATOMS: atom_id res chain seq x y z
N MET A 1 33.62 6.47 -8.81
CA MET A 1 34.47 5.49 -9.54
C MET A 1 35.15 6.22 -10.71
N LYS A 2 36.47 6.25 -10.75
CA LYS A 2 37.20 6.89 -11.85
C LYS A 2 37.23 5.97 -13.08
N ASN A 3 36.89 6.52 -14.27
CA ASN A 3 36.95 5.80 -15.55
C ASN A 3 37.22 6.77 -16.72
N LYS A 4 37.18 6.28 -17.97
CA LYS A 4 37.46 7.12 -19.14
C LYS A 4 36.47 8.30 -19.32
N TYR A 5 35.28 8.23 -18.75
CA TYR A 5 34.25 9.26 -18.90
C TYR A 5 34.21 10.25 -17.74
N ARG A 6 34.65 9.83 -16.51
CA ARG A 6 34.62 10.70 -15.33
C ARG A 6 35.73 10.39 -14.34
N THR A 7 36.26 11.42 -13.70
CA THR A 7 37.19 11.30 -12.56
C THR A 7 36.50 11.55 -11.23
N ILE A 8 35.39 12.30 -11.25
CA ILE A 8 34.54 12.67 -10.11
C ILE A 8 33.10 12.78 -10.57
N TYR A 9 32.13 12.60 -9.68
CA TYR A 9 30.69 12.83 -9.95
C TYR A 9 30.35 14.31 -9.86
N CYS A 10 29.29 14.73 -10.59
CA CYS A 10 28.87 16.13 -10.67
C CYS A 10 28.57 16.76 -9.30
N GLY A 11 27.78 16.07 -8.44
CA GLY A 11 27.42 16.56 -7.12
C GLY A 11 28.47 16.38 -6.03
N GLU A 12 29.62 15.77 -6.35
CA GLU A 12 30.74 15.57 -5.41
C GLU A 12 31.82 16.66 -5.54
N VAL A 13 31.75 17.53 -6.56
CA VAL A 13 32.71 18.61 -6.75
C VAL A 13 32.53 19.68 -5.68
N THR A 14 33.63 20.00 -4.99
CA THR A 14 33.61 20.97 -3.88
C THR A 14 34.71 22.02 -4.05
N THR A 15 34.79 22.99 -3.15
CA THR A 15 35.87 23.98 -3.08
C THR A 15 37.27 23.37 -2.87
N ALA A 16 37.34 22.15 -2.34
CA ALA A 16 38.63 21.42 -2.22
C ALA A 16 39.22 21.04 -3.56
N ASN A 17 38.41 20.98 -4.63
CA ASN A 17 38.88 20.64 -5.97
C ASN A 17 39.33 21.87 -6.80
N ILE A 18 39.32 23.07 -6.24
CA ILE A 18 39.69 24.29 -6.98
C ILE A 18 41.13 24.20 -7.47
N GLY A 19 41.31 24.53 -8.75
CA GLY A 19 42.59 24.42 -9.44
C GLY A 19 42.89 23.03 -10.04
N GLU A 20 42.10 22.00 -9.69
CA GLU A 20 42.25 20.67 -10.27
C GLU A 20 41.57 20.60 -11.65
N GLU A 21 42.21 19.88 -12.57
CA GLU A 21 41.59 19.44 -13.81
C GLU A 21 40.78 18.16 -13.52
N ILE A 22 39.49 18.23 -13.71
CA ILE A 22 38.56 17.11 -13.50
C ILE A 22 37.83 16.73 -14.79
N ARG A 23 37.27 15.53 -14.79
CA ARG A 23 36.34 15.07 -15.82
C ARG A 23 35.04 14.66 -15.18
N VAL A 24 33.94 15.26 -15.64
CA VAL A 24 32.54 14.97 -15.23
C VAL A 24 31.74 14.46 -16.42
N ALA A 25 30.73 13.64 -16.17
CA ALA A 25 29.83 13.13 -17.20
C ALA A 25 28.40 13.09 -16.70
N GLY A 26 27.46 13.47 -17.56
CA GLY A 26 26.04 13.52 -17.20
C GLY A 26 25.17 14.01 -18.34
N TRP A 27 23.98 14.46 -18.00
CA TRP A 27 22.99 15.05 -18.90
C TRP A 27 23.06 16.57 -18.87
N LEU A 28 23.07 17.21 -20.03
CA LEU A 28 22.99 18.66 -20.17
C LEU A 28 21.60 19.14 -19.75
N GLU A 29 21.46 19.64 -18.52
CA GLU A 29 20.15 20.04 -17.98
C GLU A 29 19.72 21.42 -18.48
N GLN A 30 20.60 22.40 -18.42
CA GLN A 30 20.34 23.78 -18.88
C GLN A 30 21.52 24.33 -19.68
N LYS A 31 21.19 25.24 -20.60
CA LYS A 31 22.17 25.99 -21.38
C LYS A 31 21.68 27.42 -21.56
N ARG A 32 22.53 28.40 -21.25
CA ARG A 32 22.22 29.84 -21.37
C ARG A 32 23.43 30.59 -21.90
N ASN A 33 23.23 31.42 -22.90
CA ASN A 33 24.26 32.33 -23.40
C ASN A 33 24.12 33.69 -22.72
N LEU A 34 25.21 34.21 -22.17
CA LEU A 34 25.31 35.50 -21.50
C LEU A 34 26.56 36.25 -22.01
N GLY A 35 26.35 37.20 -22.94
CA GLY A 35 27.47 37.90 -23.58
C GLY A 35 28.35 36.97 -24.37
N SER A 36 29.64 36.88 -24.02
CA SER A 36 30.63 36.04 -24.66
C SER A 36 30.79 34.64 -24.00
N LEU A 37 29.91 34.29 -23.06
CA LEU A 37 30.03 33.06 -22.30
C LEU A 37 28.75 32.21 -22.47
N VAL A 38 28.96 30.89 -22.50
CA VAL A 38 27.88 29.91 -22.33
C VAL A 38 27.97 29.29 -20.96
N PHE A 39 26.86 29.37 -20.21
CA PHE A 39 26.64 28.72 -18.93
C PHE A 39 25.78 27.49 -19.14
N MET A 40 26.20 26.39 -18.57
CA MET A 40 25.51 25.12 -18.65
C MET A 40 25.44 24.45 -17.28
N THR A 41 24.46 23.59 -17.06
CA THR A 41 24.43 22.67 -15.93
C THR A 41 24.47 21.25 -16.44
N LEU A 42 25.35 20.45 -15.85
CA LEU A 42 25.48 19.02 -16.10
C LEU A 42 24.98 18.26 -14.86
N ARG A 43 24.03 17.35 -15.06
CA ARG A 43 23.41 16.56 -14.01
C ARG A 43 23.82 15.11 -14.11
N ASP A 44 24.19 14.51 -12.98
CA ASP A 44 24.25 13.06 -12.80
C ASP A 44 23.42 12.63 -11.57
N GLU A 45 23.54 11.38 -11.14
CA GLU A 45 22.83 10.81 -9.99
C GLU A 45 23.10 11.57 -8.68
N THR A 46 24.30 12.12 -8.51
CA THR A 46 24.75 12.75 -7.26
C THR A 46 24.38 14.22 -7.16
N GLY A 47 24.01 14.84 -8.27
CA GLY A 47 23.63 16.25 -8.34
C GLY A 47 24.02 16.94 -9.64
N VAL A 48 24.16 18.28 -9.54
CA VAL A 48 24.38 19.17 -10.68
C VAL A 48 25.64 19.98 -10.47
N ILE A 49 26.44 20.18 -11.54
CA ILE A 49 27.61 21.09 -11.57
C ILE A 49 27.42 22.15 -12.66
N GLN A 50 27.80 23.40 -12.38
CA GLN A 50 27.86 24.44 -13.39
C GLN A 50 29.11 24.30 -14.24
N LEU A 51 28.95 24.39 -15.55
CA LEU A 51 29.99 24.43 -16.56
C LEU A 51 29.98 25.81 -17.22
N ILE A 52 31.15 26.27 -17.62
CA ILE A 52 31.30 27.53 -18.32
C ILE A 52 32.30 27.38 -19.48
N SER A 53 32.00 28.02 -20.63
CA SER A 53 32.88 28.09 -21.79
C SER A 53 32.77 29.44 -22.48
N GLU A 54 33.86 29.86 -23.12
CA GLU A 54 33.93 31.01 -24.04
C GLU A 54 33.54 30.61 -25.48
N ASP A 55 33.60 29.32 -25.80
CA ASP A 55 33.27 28.76 -27.10
C ASP A 55 31.77 28.48 -27.21
N ILE A 56 30.99 29.52 -27.49
CA ILE A 56 29.54 29.43 -27.64
C ILE A 56 29.17 28.58 -28.87
N GLU A 57 29.91 28.70 -29.96
CA GLU A 57 29.57 28.09 -31.22
C GLU A 57 29.60 26.56 -31.17
N SER A 58 30.58 25.97 -30.48
CA SER A 58 30.65 24.53 -30.30
C SER A 58 29.52 23.92 -29.49
N PHE A 59 28.81 24.72 -28.68
CA PHE A 59 27.66 24.24 -27.89
C PHE A 59 26.30 24.60 -28.51
N LYS A 60 26.26 25.32 -29.62
CA LYS A 60 25.04 25.88 -30.23
C LYS A 60 23.97 24.83 -30.49
N ASP A 61 24.35 23.72 -31.12
CA ASP A 61 23.43 22.69 -31.60
C ASP A 61 23.22 21.55 -30.58
N ILE A 62 23.93 21.57 -29.42
CA ILE A 62 23.77 20.56 -28.38
C ILE A 62 22.44 20.80 -27.68
N THR A 63 21.53 19.83 -27.77
CA THR A 63 20.20 19.89 -27.16
C THR A 63 20.22 19.52 -25.66
N ARG A 64 19.27 20.06 -24.92
CA ARG A 64 19.06 19.68 -23.52
C ARG A 64 18.79 18.18 -23.42
N GLU A 65 19.20 17.59 -22.30
CA GLU A 65 19.16 16.14 -22.02
C GLU A 65 20.09 15.29 -22.91
N SER A 66 20.93 15.89 -23.77
CA SER A 66 22.06 15.16 -24.36
C SER A 66 23.05 14.75 -23.28
N THR A 67 23.62 13.55 -23.43
CA THR A 67 24.70 13.08 -22.53
C THR A 67 26.05 13.53 -23.02
N MET A 68 26.88 13.99 -22.11
CA MET A 68 28.23 14.44 -22.45
C MET A 68 29.23 14.15 -21.35
N THR A 69 30.51 14.08 -21.74
CA THR A 69 31.63 14.12 -20.82
C THR A 69 32.39 15.43 -21.06
N VAL A 70 32.82 16.04 -19.96
CA VAL A 70 33.45 17.36 -19.96
C VAL A 70 34.71 17.30 -19.11
N THR A 71 35.81 17.75 -19.65
CA THR A 71 37.08 17.98 -18.93
C THR A 71 37.27 19.48 -18.74
N GLY A 72 37.69 19.90 -17.56
CA GLY A 72 37.93 21.30 -17.28
C GLY A 72 38.48 21.54 -15.89
N THR A 73 38.85 22.78 -15.61
CA THR A 73 39.41 23.21 -14.34
C THR A 73 38.35 23.73 -13.41
N VAL A 74 38.34 23.25 -12.19
CA VAL A 74 37.42 23.73 -11.13
C VAL A 74 37.86 25.10 -10.65
N ARG A 75 36.95 26.05 -10.56
CA ARG A 75 37.19 27.36 -10.01
C ARG A 75 36.00 27.87 -9.15
N HIS A 76 36.24 28.90 -8.36
CA HIS A 76 35.13 29.61 -7.71
C HIS A 76 34.21 30.25 -8.77
N ARG A 77 32.93 30.27 -8.50
CA ARG A 77 32.01 31.16 -9.24
C ARG A 77 32.40 32.61 -9.02
N ALA A 78 32.05 33.49 -9.97
CA ALA A 78 32.26 34.93 -9.81
C ALA A 78 31.64 35.46 -8.51
N GLU A 79 32.22 36.52 -7.95
CA GLU A 79 31.74 37.16 -6.74
C GLU A 79 30.25 37.54 -6.85
N GLY A 80 29.43 37.18 -5.84
CA GLY A 80 27.99 37.37 -5.84
C GLY A 80 27.18 36.36 -6.67
N MET A 81 27.82 35.37 -7.34
CA MET A 81 27.16 34.38 -8.18
C MET A 81 27.04 32.99 -7.54
N THR A 82 27.34 32.88 -6.26
CA THR A 82 27.12 31.65 -5.49
C THR A 82 25.64 31.28 -5.47
N ASN A 83 25.31 30.00 -5.74
CA ASN A 83 23.94 29.53 -5.73
C ASN A 83 23.67 28.64 -4.49
N PRO A 84 22.99 29.15 -3.46
CA PRO A 84 22.74 28.39 -2.22
C PRO A 84 21.79 27.20 -2.42
N ASN A 85 21.07 27.13 -3.54
CA ASN A 85 20.16 26.04 -3.85
C ASN A 85 20.84 24.85 -4.56
N MET A 86 22.15 24.94 -4.81
CA MET A 86 22.94 23.87 -5.40
C MET A 86 24.01 23.42 -4.41
N LYS A 87 24.16 22.12 -4.19
CA LYS A 87 25.23 21.56 -3.35
C LYS A 87 26.64 21.99 -3.83
N THR A 88 26.81 22.15 -5.14
CA THR A 88 28.06 22.61 -5.80
C THR A 88 28.03 24.12 -6.09
N GLY A 89 27.18 24.88 -5.44
CA GLY A 89 26.85 26.27 -5.81
C GLY A 89 27.98 27.29 -5.65
N GLU A 90 29.07 26.95 -4.98
CA GLU A 90 30.26 27.81 -4.82
C GLU A 90 31.28 27.67 -5.95
N VAL A 91 31.18 26.55 -6.70
CA VAL A 91 32.16 26.20 -7.73
C VAL A 91 31.54 26.03 -9.12
N GLU A 92 32.40 26.13 -10.13
CA GLU A 92 32.04 25.86 -11.54
C GLU A 92 33.26 25.24 -12.24
N VAL A 93 33.02 24.58 -13.38
CA VAL A 93 34.09 23.99 -14.21
C VAL A 93 34.27 24.83 -15.45
N LEU A 94 35.47 25.41 -15.61
CA LEU A 94 35.87 26.03 -16.87
C LEU A 94 36.31 24.94 -17.85
N ILE A 95 35.54 24.76 -18.92
CA ILE A 95 35.68 23.68 -19.89
C ILE A 95 36.98 23.85 -20.70
N SER A 96 37.81 22.79 -20.77
CA SER A 96 38.95 22.67 -21.68
C SER A 96 38.63 21.78 -22.88
N SER A 97 37.81 20.75 -22.71
CA SER A 97 37.35 19.88 -23.78
C SER A 97 36.03 19.17 -23.40
N PHE A 98 35.30 18.72 -24.39
CA PHE A 98 34.09 17.94 -24.19
C PHE A 98 33.84 16.95 -25.33
N GLU A 99 33.00 15.96 -25.09
CA GLU A 99 32.50 15.00 -26.07
C GLU A 99 31.00 14.77 -25.82
N VAL A 100 30.19 14.87 -26.87
CA VAL A 100 28.76 14.47 -26.81
C VAL A 100 28.70 12.96 -26.99
N LEU A 101 28.18 12.26 -25.98
CA LEU A 101 28.07 10.80 -25.95
C LEU A 101 26.77 10.28 -26.52
N GLY A 102 25.72 11.08 -26.45
CA GLY A 102 24.40 10.76 -26.98
C GLY A 102 23.54 12.01 -27.11
N GLU A 103 23.05 12.25 -28.31
CA GLU A 103 22.21 13.39 -28.62
C GLU A 103 20.76 13.14 -28.19
N ALA A 104 20.11 14.14 -27.60
CA ALA A 104 18.70 14.12 -27.28
C ALA A 104 17.85 14.83 -28.35
N LEU A 105 16.60 14.42 -28.49
CA LEU A 105 15.63 15.16 -29.30
C LEU A 105 15.42 16.57 -28.76
N ASN A 106 15.24 17.54 -29.64
CA ASN A 106 15.05 18.94 -29.26
C ASN A 106 13.75 19.18 -28.47
N VAL A 107 12.72 18.39 -28.75
CA VAL A 107 11.42 18.48 -28.05
C VAL A 107 11.27 17.29 -27.11
N LEU A 108 11.22 17.59 -25.80
CA LEU A 108 10.96 16.60 -24.76
C LEU A 108 9.45 16.46 -24.55
N PRO A 109 8.96 15.27 -24.13
CA PRO A 109 7.53 15.04 -23.84
C PRO A 109 7.03 15.85 -22.64
N PHE A 110 7.94 16.25 -21.75
CA PHE A 110 7.71 17.10 -20.58
C PHE A 110 9.04 17.69 -20.08
N GLU A 111 8.97 18.74 -19.28
CA GLU A 111 10.13 19.28 -18.57
C GLU A 111 10.55 18.34 -17.45
N ILE A 112 11.80 17.88 -17.44
CA ILE A 112 12.29 16.85 -16.51
C ILE A 112 12.02 17.21 -15.05
N ASN A 113 12.42 18.41 -14.62
CA ASN A 113 12.25 18.85 -13.22
C ASN A 113 10.79 19.15 -12.83
N ARG A 114 9.87 19.07 -13.78
CA ARG A 114 8.42 19.25 -13.61
C ARG A 114 7.63 18.07 -14.19
N SER A 115 8.25 16.93 -14.34
CA SER A 115 7.60 15.74 -14.91
C SER A 115 6.37 15.32 -14.11
N THR A 116 6.35 15.56 -12.79
CA THR A 116 5.20 15.30 -11.91
C THR A 116 3.96 16.12 -12.25
N ASP A 117 4.08 17.21 -13.01
CA ASP A 117 2.94 18.03 -13.48
C ASP A 117 2.31 17.42 -14.76
N ALA A 118 2.96 16.48 -15.42
CA ALA A 118 2.47 15.81 -16.62
C ALA A 118 1.48 14.68 -16.28
N PHE A 119 0.62 14.33 -17.24
CA PHE A 119 -0.30 13.21 -17.10
C PHE A 119 0.45 11.89 -16.86
N GLU A 120 -0.08 11.05 -15.99
CA GLU A 120 0.54 9.77 -15.61
C GLU A 120 0.88 8.90 -16.82
N ASP A 121 -0.04 8.75 -17.78
CA ASP A 121 0.19 7.95 -19.00
C ASP A 121 1.40 8.43 -19.80
N THR A 122 1.63 9.76 -19.88
CA THR A 122 2.80 10.31 -20.55
C THR A 122 4.07 10.04 -19.76
N ARG A 123 4.02 10.19 -18.44
CA ARG A 123 5.15 9.88 -17.54
C ARG A 123 5.53 8.42 -17.64
N LEU A 124 4.58 7.50 -17.60
CA LEU A 124 4.81 6.06 -17.70
C LEU A 124 5.36 5.66 -19.08
N LYS A 125 4.86 6.26 -20.16
CA LYS A 125 5.39 6.02 -21.51
C LYS A 125 6.86 6.44 -21.66
N TYR A 126 7.27 7.50 -20.98
CA TYR A 126 8.64 8.01 -20.99
C TYR A 126 9.27 7.90 -19.59
N ARG A 127 9.01 6.80 -18.88
CA ARG A 127 9.41 6.64 -17.49
C ARG A 127 10.91 6.81 -17.24
N TYR A 128 11.75 6.42 -18.18
CA TYR A 128 13.20 6.66 -18.13
C TYR A 128 13.59 8.15 -18.14
N LEU A 129 12.76 9.04 -18.66
CA LEU A 129 12.93 10.49 -18.52
C LEU A 129 12.36 11.01 -17.20
N ASP A 130 11.19 10.52 -16.79
CA ASP A 130 10.57 10.86 -15.52
C ASP A 130 11.46 10.50 -14.32
N LEU A 131 12.14 9.36 -14.38
CA LEU A 131 13.14 8.93 -13.40
C LEU A 131 14.37 9.83 -13.31
N ARG A 132 14.60 10.75 -14.26
CA ARG A 132 15.65 11.78 -14.15
C ARG A 132 15.22 12.97 -13.28
N ASN A 133 13.93 13.13 -13.00
CA ASN A 133 13.45 14.12 -12.04
C ASN A 133 13.96 13.77 -10.63
N PRO A 134 14.69 14.68 -9.95
CA PRO A 134 15.28 14.38 -8.64
C PRO A 134 14.27 13.87 -7.60
N LYS A 135 13.04 14.39 -7.60
CA LYS A 135 11.99 13.92 -6.67
C LYS A 135 11.55 12.49 -6.95
N VAL A 136 11.42 12.12 -8.23
CA VAL A 136 11.04 10.77 -8.64
C VAL A 136 12.20 9.79 -8.41
N HIS A 137 13.41 10.23 -8.72
CA HIS A 137 14.65 9.47 -8.49
C HIS A 137 14.85 9.13 -7.01
N ASP A 138 14.69 10.13 -6.12
CA ASP A 138 14.82 9.99 -4.67
C ASP A 138 13.88 8.91 -4.09
N ARG A 139 12.65 8.78 -4.62
CA ARG A 139 11.73 7.73 -4.19
C ARG A 139 12.28 6.32 -4.42
N ILE A 140 12.98 6.13 -5.53
CA ILE A 140 13.56 4.82 -5.87
C ILE A 140 14.80 4.53 -5.04
N LEU A 141 15.64 5.54 -4.79
CA LEU A 141 16.77 5.41 -3.86
C LEU A 141 16.28 5.11 -2.44
N PHE A 142 15.27 5.84 -1.98
CA PHE A 142 14.64 5.62 -0.68
C PHE A 142 14.10 4.18 -0.53
N ARG A 143 13.48 3.63 -1.58
CA ARG A 143 13.07 2.22 -1.59
C ARG A 143 14.24 1.28 -1.28
N THR A 144 15.40 1.53 -1.87
CA THR A 144 16.60 0.71 -1.65
C THR A 144 17.07 0.78 -0.20
N GLU A 145 17.10 1.98 0.38
CA GLU A 145 17.50 2.20 1.78
C GLU A 145 16.55 1.47 2.76
N VAL A 146 15.24 1.56 2.53
CA VAL A 146 14.24 0.87 3.35
C VAL A 146 14.39 -0.65 3.25
N LEU A 147 14.61 -1.19 2.05
CA LEU A 147 14.82 -2.64 1.85
C LEU A 147 16.09 -3.14 2.55
N ASP A 148 17.18 -2.38 2.51
CA ASP A 148 18.41 -2.73 3.21
C ASP A 148 18.22 -2.70 4.73
N TYR A 149 17.48 -1.73 5.23
CA TYR A 149 17.14 -1.64 6.65
C TYR A 149 16.22 -2.79 7.10
N MET A 150 15.22 -3.17 6.28
CA MET A 150 14.38 -4.34 6.51
C MET A 150 15.22 -5.61 6.65
N ARG A 151 16.15 -5.86 5.72
CA ARG A 151 17.06 -7.02 5.80
C ARG A 151 17.92 -7.00 7.07
N LYS A 152 18.37 -5.81 7.48
CA LYS A 152 19.15 -5.67 8.72
C LYS A 152 18.32 -6.10 9.93
N ILE A 153 17.11 -5.57 10.11
CA ILE A 153 16.20 -5.92 11.21
C ILE A 153 15.90 -7.43 11.23
N MET A 154 15.60 -8.00 10.07
CA MET A 154 15.28 -9.43 9.97
C MET A 154 16.46 -10.31 10.37
N LYS A 155 17.68 -9.96 9.96
CA LYS A 155 18.90 -10.68 10.35
C LYS A 155 19.20 -10.56 11.86
N GLU A 156 18.99 -9.38 12.45
CA GLU A 156 19.12 -9.16 13.90
C GLU A 156 18.16 -10.07 14.69
N MET A 157 16.94 -10.27 14.17
CA MET A 157 15.94 -11.20 14.72
C MET A 157 16.19 -12.66 14.35
N LYS A 158 17.33 -12.98 13.71
CA LYS A 158 17.76 -14.34 13.31
C LYS A 158 16.87 -15.00 12.26
N PHE A 159 16.25 -14.24 11.39
CA PHE A 159 15.58 -14.76 10.23
C PHE A 159 16.57 -15.08 9.11
N THR A 160 16.31 -16.15 8.36
CA THR A 160 17.08 -16.59 7.20
C THR A 160 16.35 -16.15 5.92
N GLU A 161 17.03 -15.40 5.05
CA GLU A 161 16.48 -15.02 3.74
C GLU A 161 16.56 -16.19 2.78
N ILE A 162 15.40 -16.68 2.30
CA ILE A 162 15.32 -17.83 1.38
C ILE A 162 14.37 -17.46 0.24
N GLN A 163 14.85 -17.56 -0.99
CA GLN A 163 14.05 -17.34 -2.20
C GLN A 163 13.23 -18.58 -2.53
N THR A 164 12.00 -18.35 -3.00
CA THR A 164 11.08 -19.38 -3.45
C THR A 164 10.81 -19.26 -4.96
N PRO A 165 10.35 -20.33 -5.63
CA PRO A 165 10.10 -20.28 -7.08
C PRO A 165 9.06 -19.25 -7.49
N ILE A 166 9.34 -18.55 -8.61
CA ILE A 166 8.39 -17.64 -9.28
C ILE A 166 7.51 -18.40 -10.28
N ILE A 167 7.98 -19.49 -10.85
CA ILE A 167 7.19 -20.35 -11.73
C ILE A 167 6.76 -21.57 -10.92
N THR A 168 5.45 -21.68 -10.66
CA THR A 168 4.88 -22.71 -9.77
C THR A 168 3.54 -23.23 -10.29
N ALA A 169 2.80 -23.94 -9.45
CA ALA A 169 1.42 -24.32 -9.72
C ALA A 169 0.46 -23.21 -9.26
N SER A 170 -0.74 -23.18 -9.85
CA SER A 170 -1.84 -22.34 -9.36
C SER A 170 -2.11 -22.62 -7.88
N SER A 171 -2.33 -21.57 -7.11
CA SER A 171 -2.64 -21.64 -5.69
C SER A 171 -3.98 -20.92 -5.42
N PRO A 172 -4.95 -21.57 -4.78
CA PRO A 172 -6.25 -20.97 -4.53
C PRO A 172 -6.19 -20.02 -3.32
N GLU A 173 -5.50 -18.88 -3.47
CA GLU A 173 -5.36 -17.86 -2.45
C GLU A 173 -6.38 -16.70 -2.57
N GLY A 174 -7.37 -16.85 -3.46
CA GLY A 174 -8.49 -15.91 -3.60
C GLY A 174 -8.38 -14.92 -4.76
N ALA A 175 -7.18 -14.56 -5.23
CA ALA A 175 -7.00 -13.73 -6.42
C ALA A 175 -6.97 -14.57 -7.71
N ARG A 176 -7.06 -13.91 -8.87
CA ARG A 176 -6.83 -14.57 -10.16
C ARG A 176 -5.34 -14.70 -10.43
N ASP A 177 -4.95 -15.88 -10.94
CA ASP A 177 -3.56 -16.18 -11.30
C ASP A 177 -3.18 -15.62 -12.67
N PHE A 178 -1.92 -15.16 -12.78
CA PHE A 178 -1.25 -15.10 -14.07
C PHE A 178 -0.74 -16.49 -14.45
N ILE A 179 -1.19 -17.03 -15.59
CA ILE A 179 -0.83 -18.37 -16.05
C ILE A 179 0.15 -18.33 -17.21
N VAL A 180 1.13 -19.25 -17.20
CA VAL A 180 2.18 -19.39 -18.21
C VAL A 180 2.07 -20.76 -18.86
N PRO A 181 1.81 -20.85 -20.17
CA PRO A 181 1.64 -22.13 -20.85
C PRO A 181 2.95 -22.91 -20.91
N SER A 182 2.85 -24.25 -20.72
CA SER A 182 4.02 -25.13 -20.78
C SER A 182 4.28 -25.61 -22.21
N ARG A 183 5.48 -25.34 -22.72
CA ARG A 183 5.94 -25.92 -24.00
C ARG A 183 6.19 -27.43 -23.92
N LYS A 184 6.58 -27.94 -22.73
CA LYS A 184 6.91 -29.38 -22.55
C LYS A 184 5.69 -30.27 -22.33
N TYR A 185 4.63 -29.70 -21.73
CA TYR A 185 3.44 -30.45 -21.33
C TYR A 185 2.20 -29.84 -21.98
N LYS A 186 1.72 -30.46 -23.06
CA LYS A 186 0.54 -30.00 -23.80
C LYS A 186 -0.68 -29.82 -22.88
N GLY A 187 -1.33 -28.66 -22.94
CA GLY A 187 -2.52 -28.34 -22.15
C GLY A 187 -2.28 -28.11 -20.66
N LYS A 188 -0.99 -28.00 -20.23
CA LYS A 188 -0.64 -27.68 -18.85
C LYS A 188 -0.01 -26.31 -18.77
N PHE A 189 -0.22 -25.66 -17.63
CA PHE A 189 0.24 -24.31 -17.35
C PHE A 189 1.00 -24.27 -16.03
N TYR A 190 1.97 -23.40 -15.97
CA TYR A 190 2.51 -22.87 -14.72
C TYR A 190 1.69 -21.64 -14.32
N ALA A 191 1.78 -21.23 -13.06
CA ALA A 191 1.26 -19.96 -12.58
C ALA A 191 2.38 -19.13 -11.96
N LEU A 192 2.20 -17.80 -11.93
CA LEU A 192 3.01 -16.91 -11.10
C LEU A 192 2.40 -16.91 -9.69
N PRO A 193 3.23 -16.88 -8.60
CA PRO A 193 2.72 -17.03 -7.24
C PRO A 193 1.98 -15.76 -6.79
N GLN A 194 0.79 -15.93 -6.22
CA GLN A 194 0.05 -14.84 -5.57
C GLN A 194 0.75 -14.37 -4.29
N ALA A 195 1.42 -15.28 -3.61
CA ALA A 195 2.32 -15.13 -2.48
C ALA A 195 3.11 -16.43 -2.30
N PRO A 196 4.23 -16.46 -1.58
CA PRO A 196 4.97 -17.71 -1.32
C PRO A 196 4.35 -18.57 -0.20
N GLN A 197 3.03 -18.49 -0.01
CA GLN A 197 2.30 -19.08 1.13
C GLN A 197 2.56 -20.60 1.29
N ILE A 198 2.47 -21.35 0.21
CA ILE A 198 2.72 -22.81 0.24
C ILE A 198 4.18 -23.08 0.59
N PHE A 199 5.11 -22.38 -0.05
CA PHE A 199 6.53 -22.60 0.13
C PHE A 199 7.02 -22.25 1.54
N LYS A 200 6.55 -21.15 2.14
CA LYS A 200 6.97 -20.78 3.49
C LYS A 200 6.51 -21.80 4.53
N GLN A 201 5.31 -22.37 4.38
CA GLN A 201 4.85 -23.45 5.26
C GLN A 201 5.67 -24.74 5.06
N LEU A 202 6.03 -25.08 3.80
CA LEU A 202 6.93 -26.20 3.52
C LEU A 202 8.33 -25.99 4.11
N LEU A 203 8.85 -24.75 4.15
CA LEU A 203 10.10 -24.43 4.80
C LEU A 203 10.04 -24.71 6.32
N MET A 204 8.91 -24.43 6.96
CA MET A 204 8.70 -24.78 8.38
C MET A 204 8.74 -26.31 8.57
N CYS A 205 8.10 -27.07 7.69
CA CYS A 205 8.19 -28.53 7.67
C CYS A 205 9.60 -29.06 7.35
N SER A 206 10.44 -28.25 6.72
CA SER A 206 11.82 -28.58 6.34
C SER A 206 12.86 -28.28 7.42
N GLY A 207 12.42 -27.84 8.61
CA GLY A 207 13.32 -27.60 9.76
C GLY A 207 13.89 -26.18 9.84
N PHE A 208 13.41 -25.24 9.05
CA PHE A 208 13.75 -23.83 9.23
C PHE A 208 12.90 -23.22 10.35
N ASN A 209 13.54 -22.49 11.27
CA ASN A 209 12.85 -21.89 12.40
C ASN A 209 12.27 -20.51 12.09
N ARG A 210 12.99 -19.70 11.32
CA ARG A 210 12.59 -18.32 10.96
C ARG A 210 13.01 -18.04 9.52
N TYR A 211 12.04 -17.88 8.66
CA TYR A 211 12.20 -17.58 7.24
C TYR A 211 11.71 -16.17 6.94
N PHE A 212 12.38 -15.49 6.02
CA PHE A 212 11.85 -14.33 5.33
C PHE A 212 12.34 -14.24 3.88
N GLN A 213 11.65 -13.47 3.07
CA GLN A 213 12.17 -12.97 1.79
C GLN A 213 11.48 -11.65 1.39
N ILE A 214 12.14 -10.87 0.55
CA ILE A 214 11.50 -9.80 -0.22
C ILE A 214 10.85 -10.48 -1.43
N ALA A 215 9.57 -10.84 -1.26
CA ALA A 215 8.85 -11.73 -2.18
C ALA A 215 8.14 -10.95 -3.29
N PRO A 216 8.41 -11.23 -4.57
CA PRO A 216 7.54 -10.79 -5.64
C PRO A 216 6.23 -11.60 -5.60
N CYS A 217 5.11 -10.89 -5.66
CA CYS A 217 3.76 -11.45 -5.66
C CYS A 217 3.00 -10.97 -6.89
N PHE A 218 2.16 -11.85 -7.46
CA PHE A 218 1.47 -11.59 -8.71
C PHE A 218 -0.02 -11.86 -8.56
N ARG A 219 -0.86 -10.84 -8.80
CA ARG A 219 -2.32 -10.97 -8.73
C ARG A 219 -2.97 -10.21 -9.88
N ASP A 220 -3.81 -10.90 -10.65
CA ASP A 220 -4.61 -10.29 -11.71
C ASP A 220 -5.88 -9.68 -11.09
N GLU A 221 -5.71 -8.52 -10.46
CA GLU A 221 -6.76 -7.75 -9.78
C GLU A 221 -6.72 -6.29 -10.22
N ASP A 222 -7.88 -5.64 -10.20
CA ASP A 222 -7.98 -4.24 -10.59
C ASP A 222 -7.11 -3.33 -9.70
N PRO A 223 -6.34 -2.41 -10.30
CA PRO A 223 -5.50 -1.47 -9.56
C PRO A 223 -6.32 -0.42 -8.84
N ARG A 224 -5.74 0.11 -7.76
CA ARG A 224 -6.23 1.27 -7.02
C ARG A 224 -5.06 2.20 -6.68
N SER A 225 -5.34 3.35 -6.08
CA SER A 225 -4.26 4.26 -5.64
C SER A 225 -3.32 3.60 -4.61
N ASP A 226 -3.85 2.68 -3.79
CA ASP A 226 -3.13 1.94 -2.75
C ASP A 226 -2.78 0.48 -3.14
N ARG A 227 -3.04 0.08 -4.39
CA ARG A 227 -2.80 -1.27 -4.89
C ARG A 227 -2.29 -1.28 -6.34
N LEU A 228 -1.12 -1.89 -6.54
CA LEU A 228 -0.55 -2.12 -7.86
C LEU A 228 -1.35 -3.17 -8.65
N TYR A 229 -1.36 -3.04 -9.98
CA TYR A 229 -1.80 -4.11 -10.86
C TYR A 229 -0.67 -5.12 -11.08
N GLY A 230 -1.00 -6.38 -11.00
CA GLY A 230 -0.15 -7.48 -11.41
C GLY A 230 0.95 -7.80 -10.41
N GLU A 231 2.00 -7.01 -10.34
CA GLU A 231 3.21 -7.27 -9.53
C GLU A 231 3.34 -6.30 -8.37
N PHE A 232 3.63 -6.84 -7.17
CA PHE A 232 3.96 -6.07 -5.96
C PHE A 232 4.91 -6.88 -5.07
N TYR A 233 5.46 -6.25 -4.03
CA TYR A 233 6.46 -6.88 -3.17
C TYR A 233 6.03 -6.92 -1.72
N GLN A 234 6.30 -8.06 -1.06
CA GLN A 234 6.06 -8.26 0.37
C GLN A 234 7.35 -8.62 1.10
N LEU A 235 7.49 -8.14 2.34
CA LEU A 235 8.40 -8.73 3.31
C LEU A 235 7.70 -9.96 3.89
N ASP A 236 7.79 -11.10 3.18
CA ASP A 236 7.13 -12.33 3.60
C ASP A 236 7.94 -13.04 4.68
N LEU A 237 7.28 -13.48 5.75
CA LEU A 237 7.94 -14.17 6.86
C LEU A 237 7.08 -15.27 7.48
N GLU A 238 7.76 -16.30 8.04
CA GLU A 238 7.12 -17.40 8.75
C GLU A 238 8.06 -17.94 9.84
N MET A 239 7.48 -18.40 10.95
CA MET A 239 8.19 -18.95 12.11
C MET A 239 7.60 -20.29 12.55
N SER A 240 8.47 -21.29 12.79
CA SER A 240 8.08 -22.57 13.41
C SER A 240 7.96 -22.43 14.91
N PHE A 241 7.09 -23.26 15.50
CA PHE A 241 6.82 -23.29 16.94
C PHE A 241 6.44 -21.91 17.49
N ALA A 242 5.63 -21.20 16.73
CA ALA A 242 5.21 -19.83 17.01
C ALA A 242 3.70 -19.71 17.15
N THR A 243 3.29 -18.78 17.99
CA THR A 243 1.93 -18.32 18.20
C THR A 243 1.69 -16.98 17.50
N ASP A 244 0.47 -16.46 17.54
CA ASP A 244 0.14 -15.11 17.11
C ASP A 244 0.92 -14.04 17.90
N GLU A 245 1.09 -14.23 19.23
CA GLU A 245 1.86 -13.32 20.08
C GLU A 245 3.32 -13.17 19.64
N ASP A 246 3.96 -14.27 19.23
CA ASP A 246 5.33 -14.24 18.70
C ASP A 246 5.39 -13.43 17.40
N VAL A 247 4.36 -13.53 16.54
CA VAL A 247 4.28 -12.74 15.30
C VAL A 247 3.97 -11.27 15.60
N TYR A 248 3.13 -10.98 16.60
CA TYR A 248 2.85 -9.60 17.01
C TYR A 248 4.14 -8.91 17.48
N GLU A 249 4.95 -9.55 18.30
CA GLU A 249 6.22 -8.99 18.76
C GLU A 249 7.17 -8.68 17.60
N VAL A 250 7.28 -9.59 16.63
CA VAL A 250 8.10 -9.41 15.43
C VAL A 250 7.56 -8.30 14.55
N GLY A 251 6.26 -8.28 14.29
CA GLY A 251 5.60 -7.28 13.45
C GLY A 251 5.67 -5.87 14.04
N GLU A 252 5.38 -5.74 15.33
CA GLU A 252 5.52 -4.49 16.06
C GLU A 252 6.94 -3.94 15.98
N LYS A 253 7.96 -4.81 16.14
CA LYS A 253 9.35 -4.40 16.00
C LYS A 253 9.66 -3.92 14.58
N ILE A 254 9.24 -4.65 13.54
CA ILE A 254 9.46 -4.28 12.15
C ILE A 254 8.86 -2.90 11.85
N PHE A 255 7.57 -2.72 12.15
CA PHE A 255 6.90 -1.46 11.83
C PHE A 255 7.42 -0.29 12.67
N TYR A 256 7.55 -0.47 13.97
CA TYR A 256 8.06 0.57 14.87
C TYR A 256 9.45 1.04 14.45
N ASP A 257 10.40 0.11 14.24
CA ASP A 257 11.78 0.44 13.90
C ASP A 257 11.88 1.11 12.51
N ILE A 258 11.12 0.66 11.52
CA ILE A 258 11.12 1.27 10.17
C ILE A 258 10.54 2.69 10.24
N PHE A 259 9.37 2.87 10.82
CA PHE A 259 8.70 4.17 10.82
C PHE A 259 9.41 5.21 11.68
N THR A 260 10.01 4.81 12.80
CA THR A 260 10.84 5.72 13.61
C THR A 260 12.19 6.04 12.99
N HIS A 261 12.74 5.13 12.15
CA HIS A 261 14.02 5.37 11.49
C HIS A 261 13.90 6.31 10.28
N PHE A 262 12.82 6.20 9.51
CA PHE A 262 12.65 6.91 8.24
C PHE A 262 11.69 8.10 8.28
N SER A 263 11.11 8.43 9.44
CA SER A 263 10.19 9.54 9.58
C SER A 263 10.32 10.22 10.95
N ASP A 264 10.08 11.53 10.97
CA ASP A 264 10.02 12.34 12.19
C ASP A 264 8.61 12.39 12.81
N LYS A 265 7.61 11.75 12.19
CA LYS A 265 6.25 11.68 12.73
C LYS A 265 6.19 10.81 13.97
N GLU A 266 5.25 11.12 14.86
CA GLU A 266 4.98 10.28 16.03
C GLU A 266 4.48 8.89 15.61
N VAL A 267 5.05 7.84 16.17
CA VAL A 267 4.65 6.45 15.94
C VAL A 267 4.01 5.89 17.21
N SER A 268 2.89 5.19 17.11
CA SER A 268 2.23 4.54 18.25
C SER A 268 3.21 3.73 19.07
N PRO A 269 3.16 3.84 20.42
CA PRO A 269 4.04 3.05 21.28
C PRO A 269 3.71 1.54 21.18
N ARG A 270 4.73 0.72 21.43
CA ARG A 270 4.56 -0.72 21.56
C ARG A 270 4.15 -1.08 23.00
N PRO A 271 3.31 -2.10 23.24
CA PRO A 271 2.62 -2.94 22.23
C PRO A 271 1.51 -2.16 21.52
N PHE A 272 1.27 -2.48 20.23
CA PHE A 272 0.20 -1.87 19.46
C PHE A 272 -1.18 -2.26 20.00
N ARG A 273 -2.14 -1.35 19.89
CA ARG A 273 -3.52 -1.59 20.31
C ARG A 273 -4.11 -2.78 19.54
N ARG A 274 -4.71 -3.73 20.25
CA ARG A 274 -5.44 -4.87 19.66
C ARG A 274 -6.93 -4.56 19.64
N ILE A 275 -7.57 -4.87 18.52
CA ILE A 275 -8.98 -4.61 18.29
C ILE A 275 -9.59 -5.86 17.64
N PRO A 276 -10.49 -6.58 18.33
CA PRO A 276 -11.20 -7.70 17.71
C PRO A 276 -11.95 -7.24 16.44
N TYR A 277 -11.97 -8.06 15.40
CA TYR A 277 -12.61 -7.75 14.11
C TYR A 277 -14.06 -7.22 14.28
N ARG A 278 -14.87 -7.88 15.12
CA ARG A 278 -16.23 -7.45 15.38
C ARG A 278 -16.31 -6.05 16.00
N GLU A 279 -15.39 -5.73 16.90
CA GLU A 279 -15.30 -4.39 17.49
C GLU A 279 -14.86 -3.36 16.44
N ALA A 280 -13.88 -3.70 15.59
CA ALA A 280 -13.41 -2.83 14.53
C ALA A 280 -14.56 -2.47 13.55
N MET A 281 -15.31 -3.48 13.13
CA MET A 281 -16.49 -3.29 12.26
C MET A 281 -17.61 -2.47 12.92
N LEU A 282 -17.83 -2.64 14.22
CA LEU A 282 -18.87 -1.92 14.95
C LEU A 282 -18.49 -0.46 15.21
N LYS A 283 -17.28 -0.21 15.74
CA LYS A 283 -16.86 1.13 16.20
C LYS A 283 -16.26 2.00 15.09
N TYR A 284 -15.71 1.39 14.05
CA TYR A 284 -15.01 2.13 12.99
C TYR A 284 -15.60 1.86 11.59
N GLY A 285 -16.46 0.84 11.46
CA GLY A 285 -17.08 0.46 10.19
C GLY A 285 -16.10 -0.13 9.17
N SER A 286 -14.95 -0.59 9.64
CA SER A 286 -13.86 -1.13 8.81
C SER A 286 -12.97 -2.05 9.64
N ASP A 287 -12.47 -3.11 9.02
CA ASP A 287 -11.39 -3.95 9.52
C ASP A 287 -9.99 -3.28 9.43
N LYS A 288 -9.93 -2.09 8.82
CA LYS A 288 -8.73 -1.26 8.68
C LYS A 288 -8.97 0.16 9.18
N PRO A 289 -9.17 0.34 10.53
CA PRO A 289 -9.52 1.64 11.09
C PRO A 289 -8.36 2.63 11.02
N ASP A 290 -8.65 3.87 10.61
CA ASP A 290 -7.76 5.00 10.86
C ASP A 290 -8.01 5.55 12.26
N LEU A 291 -7.13 5.21 13.20
CA LEU A 291 -7.28 5.62 14.61
C LEU A 291 -6.89 7.08 14.87
N ARG A 292 -6.32 7.77 13.90
CA ARG A 292 -6.09 9.22 13.97
C ARG A 292 -7.41 10.01 13.91
N ASN A 293 -8.46 9.41 13.32
CA ASN A 293 -9.81 9.95 13.33
C ASN A 293 -10.47 9.64 14.68
N PRO A 294 -10.79 10.64 15.51
CA PRO A 294 -11.33 10.43 16.86
C PRO A 294 -12.79 9.99 16.91
N LEU A 295 -13.50 10.06 15.78
CA LEU A 295 -14.92 9.74 15.72
C LEU A 295 -15.16 8.24 15.93
N ILE A 296 -16.15 7.91 16.74
CA ILE A 296 -16.58 6.54 17.04
C ILE A 296 -18.02 6.35 16.55
N ILE A 297 -18.30 5.18 16.01
CA ILE A 297 -19.63 4.76 15.63
C ILE A 297 -20.29 4.08 16.84
N GLU A 298 -21.48 4.52 17.21
CA GLU A 298 -22.28 3.92 18.27
C GLU A 298 -23.45 3.13 17.67
N ASP A 299 -23.71 1.94 18.21
CA ASP A 299 -24.93 1.19 17.92
C ASP A 299 -26.08 1.76 18.76
N ILE A 300 -27.03 2.38 18.08
CA ILE A 300 -28.20 3.01 18.68
C ILE A 300 -29.50 2.34 18.22
N THR A 301 -29.39 1.11 17.70
CA THR A 301 -30.54 0.32 17.20
C THR A 301 -31.56 0.12 18.29
N ASP A 302 -31.16 -0.34 19.49
CA ASP A 302 -32.07 -0.65 20.60
C ASP A 302 -32.79 0.60 21.15
N ILE A 303 -32.25 1.78 20.91
CA ILE A 303 -32.88 3.04 21.30
C ILE A 303 -33.89 3.47 20.24
N LEU A 304 -33.44 3.68 19.00
CA LEU A 304 -34.26 4.27 17.95
C LEU A 304 -35.30 3.32 17.36
N SER A 305 -35.14 2.00 17.50
CA SER A 305 -36.19 1.04 17.13
C SER A 305 -37.48 1.17 17.95
N LYS A 306 -37.39 1.77 19.15
CA LYS A 306 -38.55 2.07 20.02
C LYS A 306 -39.30 3.33 19.56
N SER A 307 -38.71 4.14 18.67
CA SER A 307 -39.34 5.38 18.19
C SER A 307 -40.57 5.11 17.33
N THR A 308 -41.39 6.14 17.14
CA THR A 308 -42.57 6.05 16.27
C THR A 308 -42.23 6.18 14.77
N PHE A 309 -40.97 6.28 14.40
CA PHE A 309 -40.51 6.37 13.01
C PHE A 309 -40.38 4.98 12.39
N GLU A 310 -41.32 4.61 11.52
CA GLU A 310 -41.40 3.26 10.93
C GLU A 310 -40.11 2.72 10.33
N PRO A 311 -39.29 3.50 9.56
CA PRO A 311 -38.05 2.99 9.00
C PRO A 311 -37.01 2.51 10.04
N PHE A 312 -37.09 2.98 11.29
CA PHE A 312 -36.19 2.57 12.35
C PHE A 312 -36.53 1.23 13.00
N LYS A 313 -37.80 0.79 12.89
CA LYS A 313 -38.26 -0.45 13.54
C LYS A 313 -37.63 -1.73 12.99
N THR A 314 -37.24 -1.71 11.72
CA THR A 314 -36.71 -2.90 11.01
C THR A 314 -35.24 -2.75 10.58
N SER A 315 -34.65 -1.59 10.82
CA SER A 315 -33.28 -1.28 10.41
C SER A 315 -32.31 -1.46 11.56
N HIS A 316 -31.05 -1.72 11.22
CA HIS A 316 -29.90 -1.50 12.12
C HIS A 316 -29.51 -0.02 12.04
N ILE A 317 -29.22 0.60 13.19
CA ILE A 317 -29.01 2.05 13.27
C ILE A 317 -27.67 2.36 13.90
N ARG A 318 -26.92 3.26 13.26
CA ARG A 318 -25.61 3.74 13.73
C ARG A 318 -25.62 5.24 13.90
N GLY A 319 -24.98 5.70 14.98
CA GLY A 319 -24.80 7.11 15.30
C GLY A 319 -23.33 7.51 15.30
N ILE A 320 -23.03 8.72 14.81
CA ILE A 320 -21.72 9.34 14.93
C ILE A 320 -21.90 10.74 15.50
N THR A 321 -21.31 10.99 16.66
CA THR A 321 -21.36 12.30 17.31
C THR A 321 -20.16 13.13 16.89
N VAL A 322 -20.42 14.37 16.48
CA VAL A 322 -19.42 15.41 16.26
C VAL A 322 -19.72 16.57 17.20
N THR A 323 -18.75 17.00 17.99
CA THR A 323 -18.86 18.15 18.90
C THR A 323 -18.40 19.44 18.24
N ASN A 324 -18.91 20.58 18.69
CA ASN A 324 -18.50 21.93 18.25
C ASN A 324 -18.54 22.12 16.72
N ILE A 325 -19.58 21.60 16.07
CA ILE A 325 -19.76 21.70 14.64
C ILE A 325 -20.61 22.93 14.26
N ASP A 326 -20.01 23.89 13.59
CA ASP A 326 -20.71 25.04 12.99
C ASP A 326 -20.61 24.98 11.46
N LYS A 327 -21.60 24.37 10.82
CA LYS A 327 -21.68 24.22 9.35
C LYS A 327 -23.06 24.65 8.85
N SER A 328 -23.06 25.14 7.60
CA SER A 328 -24.30 25.56 6.92
C SER A 328 -25.23 24.40 6.61
N ASN A 329 -26.51 24.69 6.43
CA ASN A 329 -27.49 23.67 6.03
C ASN A 329 -27.13 23.00 4.67
N SER A 330 -26.48 23.75 3.76
CA SER A 330 -25.99 23.21 2.48
C SER A 330 -24.90 22.14 2.67
N TRP A 331 -24.05 22.29 3.68
CA TRP A 331 -23.04 21.30 4.01
C TRP A 331 -23.68 20.00 4.54
N TYR A 332 -24.67 20.08 5.43
CA TYR A 332 -25.42 18.88 5.89
C TYR A 332 -26.10 18.16 4.71
N LYS A 333 -26.66 18.93 3.78
CA LYS A 333 -27.25 18.37 2.56
C LYS A 333 -26.21 17.68 1.68
N SER A 334 -25.01 18.24 1.53
CA SER A 334 -23.94 17.59 0.77
C SER A 334 -23.47 16.27 1.42
N MET A 335 -23.49 16.17 2.76
CA MET A 335 -23.22 14.90 3.47
C MET A 335 -24.30 13.84 3.17
N GLU A 336 -25.57 14.25 3.14
CA GLU A 336 -26.67 13.34 2.77
C GLU A 336 -26.55 12.89 1.31
N GLU A 337 -26.24 13.80 0.38
CA GLU A 337 -26.02 13.50 -1.04
C GLU A 337 -24.84 12.54 -1.23
N TYR A 338 -23.73 12.76 -0.51
CA TYR A 338 -22.60 11.83 -0.50
C TYR A 338 -23.03 10.43 -0.02
N MET A 339 -23.74 10.33 1.11
CA MET A 339 -24.17 9.04 1.62
C MET A 339 -25.11 8.31 0.66
N LYS A 340 -26.00 9.02 -0.02
CA LYS A 340 -26.84 8.45 -1.09
C LYS A 340 -26.01 7.95 -2.27
N SER A 341 -24.96 8.68 -2.66
CA SER A 341 -24.07 8.28 -3.76
C SER A 341 -23.29 7.00 -3.48
N VAL A 342 -23.04 6.69 -2.20
CA VAL A 342 -22.36 5.45 -1.79
C VAL A 342 -23.35 4.34 -1.36
N GLY A 343 -24.66 4.52 -1.61
CA GLY A 343 -25.69 3.49 -1.50
C GLY A 343 -26.50 3.49 -0.20
N ALA A 344 -26.39 4.52 0.64
CA ALA A 344 -27.28 4.67 1.80
C ALA A 344 -28.67 5.14 1.36
N VAL A 345 -29.72 4.72 2.08
CA VAL A 345 -31.10 5.19 1.86
C VAL A 345 -31.23 6.69 2.17
N GLY A 346 -30.52 7.18 3.19
CA GLY A 346 -30.50 8.57 3.60
C GLY A 346 -29.56 8.79 4.79
N LEU A 347 -29.43 10.05 5.19
CA LEU A 347 -28.71 10.47 6.38
C LEU A 347 -29.58 11.43 7.17
N SER A 348 -29.89 11.10 8.42
CA SER A 348 -30.51 12.03 9.36
C SER A 348 -29.47 12.63 10.29
N TYR A 349 -29.78 13.80 10.87
CA TYR A 349 -28.94 14.40 11.91
C TYR A 349 -29.77 15.09 12.98
N ILE A 350 -29.23 15.13 14.20
CA ILE A 350 -29.82 15.78 15.36
C ILE A 350 -28.79 16.80 15.86
N LYS A 351 -29.14 18.10 15.80
CA LYS A 351 -28.36 19.17 16.42
C LYS A 351 -28.82 19.35 17.87
N VAL A 352 -27.88 19.43 18.78
CA VAL A 352 -28.13 19.64 20.20
C VAL A 352 -27.93 21.13 20.52
N ASN A 353 -29.00 21.80 20.94
CA ASN A 353 -28.95 23.21 21.31
C ASN A 353 -28.29 23.41 22.69
N GLU A 354 -28.02 24.68 23.07
CA GLU A 354 -27.40 25.02 24.36
C GLU A 354 -28.22 24.57 25.58
N ASP A 355 -29.53 24.47 25.44
CA ASP A 355 -30.47 24.01 26.47
C ASP A 355 -30.73 22.48 26.41
N MET A 356 -29.89 21.75 25.66
CA MET A 356 -30.02 20.30 25.42
C MET A 356 -31.25 19.86 24.65
N THR A 357 -32.03 20.79 24.09
CA THR A 357 -33.15 20.43 23.18
C THR A 357 -32.62 20.01 21.82
N PHE A 358 -33.36 19.15 21.13
CA PHE A 358 -32.97 18.64 19.82
C PHE A 358 -33.58 19.46 18.68
N LYS A 359 -32.78 19.72 17.64
CA LYS A 359 -33.25 20.30 16.38
C LYS A 359 -33.02 19.30 15.25
N SER A 360 -34.07 18.61 14.84
CA SER A 360 -34.03 17.56 13.82
C SER A 360 -35.38 17.31 13.18
N SER A 361 -35.36 16.80 11.94
CA SER A 361 -36.58 16.30 11.26
C SER A 361 -37.19 15.07 11.93
N ILE A 362 -36.35 14.29 12.64
CA ILE A 362 -36.77 13.06 13.32
C ILE A 362 -37.13 13.28 14.78
N ASP A 363 -36.92 14.48 15.36
CA ASP A 363 -37.18 14.78 16.78
C ASP A 363 -38.65 14.54 17.18
N LYS A 364 -39.60 14.82 16.30
CA LYS A 364 -41.05 14.59 16.52
C LYS A 364 -41.44 13.13 16.74
N PHE A 365 -40.56 12.19 16.45
CA PHE A 365 -40.77 10.76 16.66
C PHE A 365 -40.09 10.22 17.93
N LEU A 366 -39.41 11.10 18.69
CA LEU A 366 -38.69 10.78 19.93
C LEU A 366 -39.49 11.32 21.12
N ASP A 367 -39.68 10.49 22.13
CA ASP A 367 -40.12 10.92 23.43
C ASP A 367 -38.93 11.33 24.32
N ASP A 368 -39.21 11.85 25.51
CA ASP A 368 -38.15 12.34 26.41
C ASP A 368 -37.24 11.23 26.93
N SER A 369 -37.75 10.00 27.07
CA SER A 369 -36.96 8.84 27.46
C SER A 369 -35.92 8.50 26.40
N LEU A 370 -36.32 8.46 25.13
CA LEU A 370 -35.44 8.16 24.01
C LEU A 370 -34.38 9.28 23.81
N ARG A 371 -34.78 10.55 24.03
CA ARG A 371 -33.81 11.66 24.01
C ARG A 371 -32.73 11.50 25.07
N GLN A 372 -33.16 11.14 26.31
CA GLN A 372 -32.24 10.91 27.41
C GLN A 372 -31.30 9.71 27.14
N GLU A 373 -31.86 8.58 26.65
CA GLU A 373 -31.05 7.41 26.27
C GLU A 373 -30.01 7.76 25.18
N LEU A 374 -30.36 8.59 24.17
CA LEU A 374 -29.45 9.04 23.14
C LEU A 374 -28.36 9.97 23.70
N ILE A 375 -28.70 10.90 24.61
CA ILE A 375 -27.74 11.80 25.25
C ILE A 375 -26.68 10.98 25.98
N GLU A 376 -27.08 9.99 26.77
CA GLU A 376 -26.19 9.14 27.53
C GLU A 376 -25.34 8.25 26.62
N LYS A 377 -25.97 7.54 25.68
CA LYS A 377 -25.31 6.57 24.81
C LYS A 377 -24.31 7.22 23.84
N CYS A 378 -24.68 8.37 23.28
CA CYS A 378 -23.87 9.07 22.27
C CYS A 378 -23.04 10.22 22.89
N HIS A 379 -23.02 10.35 24.20
CA HIS A 379 -22.27 11.41 24.94
C HIS A 379 -22.56 12.81 24.39
N LEU A 380 -23.84 13.12 24.14
CA LEU A 380 -24.22 14.38 23.55
C LEU A 380 -24.06 15.54 24.56
N VAL A 381 -23.49 16.63 24.09
CA VAL A 381 -23.30 17.87 24.82
C VAL A 381 -23.85 19.05 24.01
N PRO A 382 -24.09 20.23 24.59
CA PRO A 382 -24.47 21.42 23.83
C PRO A 382 -23.54 21.66 22.65
N GLY A 383 -24.08 21.98 21.48
CA GLY A 383 -23.33 22.19 20.25
C GLY A 383 -22.92 20.90 19.50
N SER A 384 -23.29 19.73 20.02
CA SER A 384 -23.07 18.45 19.28
C SER A 384 -24.04 18.31 18.11
N THR A 385 -23.59 17.55 17.11
CA THR A 385 -24.48 16.96 16.08
C THR A 385 -24.30 15.46 16.08
N LEU A 386 -25.40 14.74 16.25
CA LEU A 386 -25.47 13.28 16.06
C LEU A 386 -25.93 12.99 14.63
N PHE A 387 -25.10 12.37 13.82
CA PHE A 387 -25.45 11.83 12.52
C PHE A 387 -26.02 10.42 12.69
N VAL A 388 -27.15 10.13 12.04
CA VAL A 388 -27.88 8.88 12.20
C VAL A 388 -28.07 8.22 10.85
N LEU A 389 -27.57 6.99 10.73
CA LEU A 389 -27.74 6.11 9.58
C LEU A 389 -28.60 4.90 9.96
N ALA A 390 -29.50 4.50 9.07
CA ALA A 390 -30.30 3.30 9.22
C ALA A 390 -30.30 2.50 7.91
N ASP A 391 -29.94 1.22 7.99
CA ASP A 391 -29.89 0.31 6.83
C ASP A 391 -29.94 -1.16 7.30
N SER A 392 -29.83 -2.09 6.38
CA SER A 392 -29.73 -3.53 6.65
C SER A 392 -28.47 -3.89 7.43
N LYS A 393 -28.50 -4.99 8.18
CA LYS A 393 -27.38 -5.52 8.97
C LYS A 393 -26.06 -5.59 8.17
N ASN A 394 -26.14 -6.06 6.92
CA ASN A 394 -24.98 -6.31 6.08
C ASN A 394 -24.34 -5.04 5.52
N LYS A 395 -25.06 -3.91 5.48
CA LYS A 395 -24.57 -2.65 4.89
C LYS A 395 -24.23 -1.59 5.92
N ILE A 396 -24.93 -1.56 7.04
CA ILE A 396 -24.90 -0.41 7.96
C ILE A 396 -23.52 -0.08 8.49
N ASN A 397 -22.70 -1.08 8.87
CA ASN A 397 -21.36 -0.83 9.41
C ASN A 397 -20.45 -0.19 8.36
N LYS A 398 -20.45 -0.72 7.12
CA LYS A 398 -19.66 -0.16 6.01
C LYS A 398 -20.09 1.27 5.67
N LEU A 399 -21.40 1.55 5.63
CA LEU A 399 -21.93 2.89 5.38
C LEU A 399 -21.53 3.87 6.49
N ALA A 400 -21.63 3.46 7.75
CA ALA A 400 -21.20 4.27 8.89
C ALA A 400 -19.67 4.52 8.87
N GLY A 401 -18.87 3.54 8.45
CA GLY A 401 -17.44 3.71 8.24
C GLY A 401 -17.10 4.75 7.17
N LEU A 402 -17.80 4.73 6.02
CA LEU A 402 -17.65 5.74 4.97
C LEU A 402 -18.03 7.14 5.47
N LEU A 403 -19.11 7.26 6.24
CA LEU A 403 -19.50 8.53 6.86
C LEU A 403 -18.44 9.01 7.85
N ARG A 404 -17.91 8.12 8.69
CA ARG A 404 -16.83 8.41 9.65
C ARG A 404 -15.59 8.99 8.96
N ILE A 405 -15.15 8.35 7.88
CA ILE A 405 -14.00 8.81 7.09
C ILE A 405 -14.30 10.19 6.49
N LYS A 406 -15.49 10.35 5.88
CA LYS A 406 -15.89 11.62 5.26
C LYS A 406 -15.95 12.76 6.27
N LEU A 407 -16.57 12.54 7.44
CA LEU A 407 -16.62 13.52 8.52
C LEU A 407 -15.24 13.87 9.05
N GLY A 408 -14.38 12.89 9.29
CA GLY A 408 -13.00 13.10 9.75
C GLY A 408 -12.19 13.97 8.80
N SER A 409 -12.32 13.74 7.49
CA SER A 409 -11.65 14.53 6.46
C SER A 409 -12.23 15.94 6.30
N GLU A 410 -13.56 16.08 6.18
CA GLU A 410 -14.24 17.37 5.97
C GLU A 410 -14.10 18.34 7.14
N LEU A 411 -13.89 17.80 8.33
CA LEU A 411 -13.77 18.58 9.57
C LEU A 411 -12.30 18.69 10.04
N ASP A 412 -11.34 18.20 9.24
CA ASP A 412 -9.90 18.21 9.52
C ASP A 412 -9.55 17.67 10.93
N LEU A 413 -10.18 16.53 11.28
CA LEU A 413 -10.01 15.89 12.59
C LEU A 413 -8.81 14.93 12.64
N ILE A 414 -8.20 14.64 11.50
CA ILE A 414 -7.15 13.62 11.36
C ILE A 414 -5.78 14.26 11.63
N ASP A 415 -5.06 13.77 12.65
CA ASP A 415 -3.69 14.21 12.90
C ASP A 415 -2.73 13.61 11.86
N LYS A 416 -2.27 14.46 10.94
CA LYS A 416 -1.38 14.06 9.83
C LYS A 416 0.07 13.80 10.27
N ASN A 417 0.44 14.19 11.51
CA ASN A 417 1.80 14.02 12.03
C ASN A 417 1.99 12.72 12.82
N LYS A 418 1.06 11.78 12.65
CA LYS A 418 1.09 10.48 13.36
C LYS A 418 0.99 9.29 12.45
N TYR A 419 1.64 8.21 12.88
CA TYR A 419 1.37 6.84 12.44
C TYR A 419 0.72 6.08 13.60
N GLU A 420 -0.60 5.90 13.50
CA GLU A 420 -1.38 5.17 14.49
C GLU A 420 -1.54 3.71 14.06
N PHE A 421 -0.79 2.82 14.72
CA PHE A 421 -0.85 1.39 14.48
C PHE A 421 -1.87 0.70 15.39
N CYS A 422 -2.52 -0.31 14.84
CA CYS A 422 -3.24 -1.31 15.61
C CYS A 422 -3.14 -2.69 14.96
N ILE A 423 -3.50 -3.71 15.72
CA ILE A 423 -3.64 -5.09 15.24
C ILE A 423 -5.12 -5.43 15.33
N VAL A 424 -5.74 -5.67 14.18
CA VAL A 424 -7.08 -6.23 14.12
C VAL A 424 -6.97 -7.74 14.14
N ASN A 425 -7.60 -8.40 15.09
CA ASN A 425 -7.52 -9.85 15.31
C ASN A 425 -8.90 -10.49 15.41
N ASP A 426 -8.95 -11.78 15.69
CA ASP A 426 -10.19 -12.55 15.90
C ASP A 426 -11.17 -12.45 14.74
N PHE A 427 -10.63 -12.64 13.52
CA PHE A 427 -11.45 -12.66 12.31
C PHE A 427 -12.38 -13.88 12.28
N PRO A 428 -13.61 -13.75 11.74
CA PRO A 428 -14.44 -14.91 11.47
C PRO A 428 -13.76 -15.82 10.46
N MET A 429 -13.76 -17.12 10.71
CA MET A 429 -13.19 -18.10 9.80
C MET A 429 -14.03 -18.28 8.54
N TYR A 430 -15.35 -18.14 8.67
CA TYR A 430 -16.31 -18.32 7.61
C TYR A 430 -17.22 -17.11 7.45
N GLU A 431 -17.61 -16.84 6.21
CA GLU A 431 -18.63 -15.87 5.83
C GLU A 431 -19.70 -16.56 4.99
N TYR A 432 -20.96 -16.19 5.23
CA TYR A 432 -22.06 -16.76 4.47
C TYR A 432 -22.19 -16.04 3.12
N ASN A 433 -22.05 -16.78 2.03
CA ASN A 433 -22.24 -16.31 0.67
C ASN A 433 -23.72 -16.47 0.28
N GLU A 434 -24.45 -15.35 0.23
CA GLU A 434 -25.88 -15.33 -0.11
C GLU A 434 -26.15 -15.77 -1.57
N GLU A 435 -25.21 -15.50 -2.50
CA GLU A 435 -25.36 -15.86 -3.93
C GLU A 435 -25.26 -17.36 -4.13
N ASP A 436 -24.30 -18.01 -3.49
CA ASP A 436 -24.05 -19.45 -3.60
C ASP A 436 -24.79 -20.28 -2.53
N ASN A 437 -25.47 -19.61 -1.57
CA ASN A 437 -26.17 -20.22 -0.45
C ASN A 437 -25.31 -21.22 0.33
N LYS A 438 -24.05 -20.84 0.63
CA LYS A 438 -23.07 -21.66 1.35
C LYS A 438 -22.15 -20.79 2.20
N TYR A 439 -21.42 -21.44 3.11
CA TYR A 439 -20.29 -20.79 3.77
C TYR A 439 -19.03 -20.92 2.95
N ASP A 440 -18.31 -19.81 2.78
CA ASP A 440 -16.95 -19.75 2.23
C ASP A 440 -15.97 -19.32 3.33
N PHE A 441 -14.67 -19.54 3.13
CA PHE A 441 -13.68 -18.93 4.02
C PHE A 441 -13.72 -17.41 3.91
N GLY A 442 -13.78 -16.71 5.06
CA GLY A 442 -13.90 -15.26 5.09
C GLY A 442 -12.67 -14.54 4.55
N HIS A 443 -11.48 -15.02 4.90
CA HIS A 443 -10.22 -14.39 4.50
C HIS A 443 -9.16 -15.41 4.07
N ASN A 444 -8.51 -16.11 5.04
CA ASN A 444 -7.40 -17.01 4.75
C ASN A 444 -7.76 -18.47 5.11
N PRO A 445 -7.88 -19.38 4.14
CA PRO A 445 -8.28 -20.77 4.38
C PRO A 445 -7.23 -21.58 5.16
N PHE A 446 -5.99 -21.10 5.24
CA PHE A 446 -4.90 -21.77 5.96
C PHE A 446 -4.80 -21.38 7.44
N SER A 447 -5.73 -20.58 7.95
CA SER A 447 -5.74 -20.15 9.34
C SER A 447 -6.23 -21.25 10.28
N MET A 448 -5.64 -21.33 11.47
CA MET A 448 -6.07 -22.23 12.54
C MET A 448 -7.34 -21.69 13.20
N PRO A 449 -8.43 -22.47 13.30
CA PRO A 449 -9.60 -22.05 14.08
C PRO A 449 -9.25 -21.96 15.57
N GLN A 450 -9.74 -20.93 16.24
CA GLN A 450 -9.63 -20.80 17.71
C GLN A 450 -10.46 -21.90 18.37
N GLY A 451 -9.83 -22.67 19.26
CA GLY A 451 -10.44 -23.87 19.84
C GLY A 451 -10.30 -25.15 19.01
N GLY A 452 -9.62 -25.09 17.85
CA GLY A 452 -9.27 -26.24 17.04
C GLY A 452 -10.48 -27.04 16.55
N LEU A 453 -10.40 -28.38 16.57
CA LEU A 453 -11.45 -29.26 16.07
C LEU A 453 -12.78 -29.11 16.83
N GLN A 454 -12.74 -28.66 18.10
CA GLN A 454 -13.97 -28.48 18.89
C GLN A 454 -14.80 -27.30 18.38
N ALA A 455 -14.16 -26.20 17.98
CA ALA A 455 -14.84 -25.03 17.41
C ALA A 455 -15.54 -25.36 16.09
N LEU A 456 -15.05 -26.33 15.32
CA LEU A 456 -15.65 -26.77 14.06
C LEU A 456 -16.89 -27.68 14.24
N LYS A 457 -17.39 -27.83 15.45
CA LYS A 457 -18.68 -28.48 15.78
C LYS A 457 -19.81 -27.49 16.04
N GLU A 458 -19.52 -26.18 15.98
CA GLU A 458 -20.52 -25.12 16.10
C GLU A 458 -21.60 -25.22 15.01
N ASP A 459 -22.87 -25.04 15.40
CA ASP A 459 -23.99 -25.03 14.46
C ASP A 459 -24.00 -23.76 13.60
N ASN A 460 -23.52 -22.64 14.17
CA ASN A 460 -23.40 -21.36 13.46
C ASN A 460 -21.92 -21.06 13.17
N LEU A 461 -21.50 -21.27 11.92
CA LEU A 461 -20.12 -21.10 11.47
C LEU A 461 -19.62 -19.65 11.53
N GLU A 462 -20.50 -18.66 11.53
CA GLU A 462 -20.13 -17.24 11.73
C GLU A 462 -19.51 -16.99 13.12
N ASN A 463 -19.71 -17.89 14.07
CA ASN A 463 -19.11 -17.79 15.41
C ASN A 463 -17.72 -18.40 15.51
N VAL A 464 -17.29 -19.18 14.51
CA VAL A 464 -15.95 -19.77 14.48
C VAL A 464 -14.95 -18.68 14.14
N LEU A 465 -14.07 -18.36 15.09
CA LEU A 465 -13.00 -17.39 14.90
C LEU A 465 -11.71 -18.10 14.45
N ALA A 466 -10.91 -17.42 13.66
CA ALA A 466 -9.58 -17.85 13.26
C ALA A 466 -8.50 -17.07 14.01
N TYR A 467 -7.33 -17.70 14.24
CA TYR A 467 -6.11 -16.99 14.63
C TYR A 467 -5.54 -16.25 13.42
N GLN A 468 -6.29 -15.28 12.94
CA GLN A 468 -5.93 -14.38 11.85
C GLN A 468 -5.85 -12.96 12.37
N TYR A 469 -4.95 -12.17 11.79
CA TYR A 469 -4.69 -10.80 12.21
C TYR A 469 -4.16 -9.95 11.07
N ASP A 470 -4.53 -8.66 11.11
CA ASP A 470 -4.01 -7.63 10.22
C ASP A 470 -3.33 -6.54 11.05
N PHE A 471 -2.11 -6.16 10.65
CA PHE A 471 -1.47 -4.93 11.12
C PHE A 471 -2.00 -3.77 10.28
N VAL A 472 -2.53 -2.77 10.95
CA VAL A 472 -3.16 -1.61 10.31
C VAL A 472 -2.45 -0.33 10.75
N CYS A 473 -2.20 0.56 9.81
CA CYS A 473 -1.68 1.90 10.08
C CYS A 473 -2.47 2.93 9.27
N ASN A 474 -3.03 3.94 9.95
CA ASN A 474 -3.68 5.08 9.30
C ASN A 474 -4.77 4.68 8.27
N GLY A 475 -5.49 3.60 8.52
CA GLY A 475 -6.54 3.12 7.62
C GLY A 475 -6.06 2.18 6.51
N TYR A 476 -4.76 1.84 6.48
CA TYR A 476 -4.20 0.90 5.52
C TYR A 476 -3.80 -0.42 6.19
N GLU A 477 -4.10 -1.53 5.54
CA GLU A 477 -3.53 -2.84 5.90
C GLU A 477 -2.05 -2.86 5.53
N MET A 478 -1.21 -2.95 6.55
CA MET A 478 0.24 -3.00 6.39
C MET A 478 0.75 -4.42 6.21
N ALA A 479 0.11 -5.37 6.88
CA ALA A 479 0.39 -6.80 6.78
C ALA A 479 -0.84 -7.60 7.17
N SER A 480 -1.01 -8.76 6.54
CA SER A 480 -1.93 -9.81 6.99
C SER A 480 -1.16 -11.04 7.41
N GLY A 481 -1.65 -11.76 8.41
CA GLY A 481 -1.02 -12.95 8.95
C GLY A 481 -1.99 -13.90 9.64
N ALA A 482 -1.49 -15.09 9.97
CA ALA A 482 -2.24 -16.09 10.72
C ALA A 482 -1.32 -17.10 11.41
N VAL A 483 -1.83 -17.75 12.47
CA VAL A 483 -1.35 -19.06 12.89
C VAL A 483 -1.91 -20.08 11.91
N ARG A 484 -1.04 -20.96 11.38
CA ARG A 484 -1.43 -21.85 10.29
C ARG A 484 -2.09 -23.12 10.79
N ASN A 485 -3.09 -23.57 10.03
CA ASN A 485 -3.73 -24.85 10.27
C ASN A 485 -2.82 -26.00 9.75
N HIS A 486 -1.99 -26.52 10.63
CA HIS A 486 -1.01 -27.57 10.33
C HIS A 486 -1.50 -28.98 10.70
N ASP A 487 -2.69 -29.11 11.31
CA ASP A 487 -3.31 -30.37 11.66
C ASP A 487 -4.24 -30.83 10.54
N ILE A 488 -3.93 -32.00 9.95
CA ILE A 488 -4.71 -32.57 8.83
C ILE A 488 -6.18 -32.80 9.19
N LYS A 489 -6.48 -33.23 10.42
CA LYS A 489 -7.87 -33.50 10.84
C LYS A 489 -8.68 -32.20 10.90
N ILE A 490 -8.05 -31.16 11.47
CA ILE A 490 -8.67 -29.82 11.51
C ILE A 490 -8.79 -29.26 10.10
N MET A 491 -7.76 -29.40 9.26
CA MET A 491 -7.77 -28.93 7.88
C MET A 491 -8.91 -29.58 7.08
N LYS A 492 -9.02 -30.92 7.09
CA LYS A 492 -10.10 -31.64 6.41
C LYS A 492 -11.47 -31.14 6.85
N ARG A 493 -11.70 -31.06 8.16
CA ARG A 493 -12.98 -30.63 8.70
C ARG A 493 -13.30 -29.17 8.35
N ALA A 494 -12.31 -28.29 8.41
CA ALA A 494 -12.48 -26.88 8.06
C ALA A 494 -12.89 -26.69 6.58
N PHE A 495 -12.24 -27.41 5.67
CA PHE A 495 -12.54 -27.36 4.25
C PHE A 495 -13.88 -28.04 3.91
N GLU A 496 -14.23 -29.13 4.58
CA GLU A 496 -15.53 -29.79 4.43
C GLU A 496 -16.69 -28.82 4.77
N LEU A 497 -16.55 -28.03 5.83
CA LEU A 497 -17.54 -27.02 6.21
C LEU A 497 -17.68 -25.87 5.20
N ALA A 498 -16.63 -25.57 4.46
CA ALA A 498 -16.66 -24.65 3.32
C ALA A 498 -17.07 -25.32 1.98
N GLY A 499 -17.56 -26.57 2.03
CA GLY A 499 -18.11 -27.29 0.87
C GLY A 499 -17.07 -27.97 -0.02
N TYR A 500 -15.81 -28.13 0.40
CA TYR A 500 -14.79 -28.89 -0.31
C TYR A 500 -14.84 -30.38 0.06
N THR A 501 -14.59 -31.24 -0.92
CA THR A 501 -14.41 -32.67 -0.67
C THR A 501 -12.98 -32.97 -0.20
N GLU A 502 -12.75 -34.15 0.39
CA GLU A 502 -11.40 -34.59 0.76
C GLU A 502 -10.48 -34.67 -0.48
N GLU A 503 -11.00 -35.12 -1.63
CA GLU A 503 -10.28 -35.18 -2.91
C GLU A 503 -9.86 -33.76 -3.39
N ASP A 504 -10.71 -32.76 -3.18
CA ASP A 504 -10.37 -31.36 -3.46
C ASP A 504 -9.18 -30.89 -2.62
N VAL A 505 -9.17 -31.21 -1.34
CA VAL A 505 -8.06 -30.84 -0.43
C VAL A 505 -6.77 -31.56 -0.84
N GLU A 506 -6.84 -32.86 -1.13
CA GLU A 506 -5.70 -33.66 -1.57
C GLU A 506 -5.12 -33.22 -2.93
N THR A 507 -5.95 -32.71 -3.83
CA THR A 507 -5.51 -32.27 -5.16
C THR A 507 -5.04 -30.82 -5.19
N LYS A 508 -5.84 -29.91 -4.64
CA LYS A 508 -5.57 -28.46 -4.68
C LYS A 508 -4.44 -28.05 -3.74
N PHE A 509 -4.34 -28.73 -2.58
CA PHE A 509 -3.33 -28.45 -1.55
C PHE A 509 -2.34 -29.59 -1.34
N ARG A 510 -2.12 -30.40 -2.36
CA ARG A 510 -1.36 -31.65 -2.32
C ARG A 510 -0.03 -31.55 -1.56
N SER A 511 0.73 -30.48 -1.78
CA SER A 511 2.06 -30.32 -1.17
C SER A 511 1.97 -30.16 0.35
N LEU A 512 1.06 -29.30 0.82
CA LEU A 512 0.84 -29.10 2.26
C LEU A 512 0.20 -30.34 2.90
N TYR A 513 -0.86 -30.87 2.27
CA TYR A 513 -1.53 -32.08 2.72
C TYR A 513 -0.55 -33.24 2.92
N THR A 514 0.37 -33.43 1.94
CA THR A 514 1.40 -34.47 2.05
C THR A 514 2.42 -34.14 3.14
N ALA A 515 2.95 -32.91 3.16
CA ALA A 515 3.97 -32.50 4.12
C ALA A 515 3.50 -32.62 5.59
N PHE A 516 2.25 -32.25 5.85
CA PHE A 516 1.71 -32.29 7.21
C PHE A 516 1.55 -33.71 7.77
N GLN A 517 1.54 -34.72 6.92
CA GLN A 517 1.56 -36.13 7.35
C GLN A 517 2.91 -36.55 7.94
N TYR A 518 3.97 -35.78 7.74
CA TYR A 518 5.33 -36.08 8.20
C TYR A 518 5.78 -35.20 9.38
N GLY A 519 4.84 -34.71 10.19
CA GLY A 519 5.14 -34.01 11.43
C GLY A 519 5.41 -32.51 11.24
N ALA A 520 4.42 -31.80 10.72
CA ALA A 520 4.47 -30.35 10.62
C ALA A 520 4.50 -29.68 12.02
N PRO A 521 5.41 -28.73 12.28
CA PRO A 521 5.38 -27.96 13.52
C PRO A 521 4.21 -26.98 13.52
N PRO A 522 3.70 -26.54 14.67
CA PRO A 522 2.91 -25.30 14.73
C PRO A 522 3.72 -24.15 14.12
N HIS A 523 3.11 -23.35 13.27
CA HIS A 523 3.80 -22.22 12.63
C HIS A 523 2.86 -21.06 12.36
N ALA A 524 3.44 -19.86 12.31
CA ALA A 524 2.73 -18.62 12.14
C ALA A 524 3.60 -17.60 11.40
N GLY A 525 2.97 -16.68 10.69
CA GLY A 525 3.69 -15.65 9.97
C GLY A 525 2.78 -14.57 9.41
N MET A 526 3.39 -13.63 8.70
CA MET A 526 2.71 -12.50 8.08
C MET A 526 3.43 -12.05 6.81
N ALA A 527 2.83 -11.11 6.10
CA ALA A 527 3.39 -10.57 4.86
C ALA A 527 3.19 -9.05 4.76
N PRO A 528 4.08 -8.22 5.35
CA PRO A 528 4.08 -6.77 5.17
C PRO A 528 4.21 -6.34 3.71
N GLY A 529 3.30 -5.47 3.25
CA GLY A 529 3.34 -4.88 1.92
C GLY A 529 4.38 -3.77 1.80
N ILE A 530 5.48 -4.02 1.10
CA ILE A 530 6.61 -3.07 1.00
C ILE A 530 6.19 -1.77 0.33
N ASP A 531 5.50 -1.86 -0.80
CA ASP A 531 5.10 -0.69 -1.59
C ASP A 531 4.18 0.25 -0.79
N ARG A 532 3.32 -0.32 0.07
CA ARG A 532 2.42 0.44 0.94
C ARG A 532 3.16 1.09 2.11
N ILE A 533 4.17 0.41 2.68
CA ILE A 533 5.06 1.00 3.70
C ILE A 533 5.77 2.24 3.13
N LEU A 534 6.33 2.12 1.92
CA LEU A 534 7.02 3.20 1.24
C LEU A 534 6.09 4.38 0.92
N MET A 535 4.86 4.08 0.44
CA MET A 535 3.83 5.07 0.15
C MET A 535 3.50 5.92 1.39
N LEU A 536 3.28 5.28 2.54
CA LEU A 536 3.01 5.99 3.80
C LEU A 536 4.20 6.81 4.30
N LEU A 537 5.42 6.29 4.22
CA LEU A 537 6.63 6.99 4.66
C LEU A 537 6.94 8.25 3.84
N LYS A 538 6.54 8.27 2.56
CA LYS A 538 6.72 9.42 1.66
C LYS A 538 5.47 10.29 1.51
N ASP A 539 4.38 10.01 2.26
CA ASP A 539 3.10 10.70 2.15
C ASP A 539 2.56 10.75 0.70
N GLU A 540 2.77 9.68 -0.06
CA GLU A 540 2.30 9.58 -1.44
C GLU A 540 0.87 9.06 -1.51
N GLU A 541 0.07 9.65 -2.39
CA GLU A 541 -1.31 9.23 -2.62
C GLU A 541 -1.43 8.07 -3.62
N ASN A 542 -0.37 7.85 -4.41
CA ASN A 542 -0.35 6.85 -5.48
C ASN A 542 0.85 5.91 -5.30
N ILE A 543 0.56 4.65 -5.01
CA ILE A 543 1.56 3.60 -4.77
C ILE A 543 2.52 3.39 -5.96
N ARG A 544 2.07 3.68 -7.21
CA ARG A 544 2.91 3.57 -8.41
C ARG A 544 4.12 4.50 -8.41
N GLU A 545 4.06 5.59 -7.65
CA GLU A 545 5.20 6.50 -7.49
C GLU A 545 6.40 5.84 -6.78
N MET A 546 6.17 4.78 -6.02
CA MET A 546 7.19 4.05 -5.27
C MET A 546 7.86 2.93 -6.08
N VAL A 547 7.51 2.75 -7.35
CA VAL A 547 8.00 1.70 -8.24
C VAL A 547 8.70 2.31 -9.46
N ALA A 548 9.88 1.76 -9.82
CA ALA A 548 10.65 2.30 -10.95
C ALA A 548 9.88 2.21 -12.27
N PHE A 549 9.29 1.05 -12.57
CA PHE A 549 8.55 0.78 -13.81
C PHE A 549 7.22 0.08 -13.50
N PRO A 550 6.21 0.79 -12.96
CA PRO A 550 4.91 0.21 -12.66
C PRO A 550 4.07 0.05 -13.94
N LEU A 551 3.14 -0.89 -13.91
CA LEU A 551 2.03 -0.90 -14.86
C LEU A 551 1.08 0.27 -14.59
N GLY A 552 0.46 0.81 -15.64
CA GLY A 552 -0.53 1.87 -15.53
C GLY A 552 -1.85 1.40 -14.91
N ALA A 553 -2.74 2.35 -14.65
CA ALA A 553 -4.08 2.06 -14.10
C ALA A 553 -4.96 1.17 -15.01
N ASN A 554 -4.60 1.05 -16.27
CA ASN A 554 -5.25 0.15 -17.24
C ASN A 554 -4.61 -1.25 -17.32
N GLY A 555 -3.63 -1.55 -16.46
CA GLY A 555 -2.89 -2.82 -16.46
C GLY A 555 -1.90 -2.96 -17.62
N ALA A 556 -1.52 -1.86 -18.28
CA ALA A 556 -0.61 -1.88 -19.43
C ALA A 556 0.68 -1.09 -19.13
N ASP A 557 1.77 -1.49 -19.78
CA ASP A 557 3.02 -0.73 -19.86
C ASP A 557 3.19 -0.18 -21.28
N ALA A 558 2.92 1.12 -21.43
CA ALA A 558 3.02 1.80 -22.70
C ALA A 558 4.47 1.95 -23.20
N MET A 559 5.47 1.89 -22.31
CA MET A 559 6.89 1.95 -22.65
C MET A 559 7.38 0.63 -23.26
N MET A 560 7.00 -0.51 -22.66
CA MET A 560 7.38 -1.84 -23.11
C MET A 560 6.40 -2.45 -24.12
N GLY A 561 5.21 -1.85 -24.28
CA GLY A 561 4.15 -2.40 -25.15
C GLY A 561 3.54 -3.69 -24.56
N CYS A 562 3.35 -3.73 -23.25
CA CYS A 562 2.82 -4.88 -22.53
C CYS A 562 1.38 -4.57 -22.01
N PRO A 563 0.39 -5.49 -22.11
CA PRO A 563 0.48 -6.80 -22.80
C PRO A 563 0.54 -6.62 -24.33
N GLY A 564 1.29 -7.51 -25.00
CA GLY A 564 1.51 -7.47 -26.43
C GLY A 564 1.11 -8.77 -27.12
N GLU A 565 1.00 -8.72 -28.42
CA GLU A 565 0.75 -9.90 -29.24
C GLU A 565 1.96 -10.85 -29.22
N VAL A 566 1.68 -12.13 -29.34
CA VAL A 566 2.70 -13.18 -29.47
C VAL A 566 2.67 -13.76 -30.88
N PHE A 567 3.82 -14.24 -31.36
CA PHE A 567 3.92 -14.83 -32.68
C PHE A 567 3.20 -16.19 -32.74
N GLU A 568 2.60 -16.50 -33.89
CA GLU A 568 1.93 -17.78 -34.15
C GLU A 568 2.85 -18.99 -33.84
N LYS A 569 4.15 -18.86 -34.07
CA LYS A 569 5.13 -19.90 -33.69
C LYS A 569 5.12 -20.19 -32.20
N GLN A 570 5.05 -19.16 -31.36
CA GLN A 570 5.01 -19.28 -29.88
C GLN A 570 3.71 -19.97 -29.44
N LEU A 571 2.57 -19.59 -30.06
CA LEU A 571 1.27 -20.22 -29.79
C LEU A 571 1.30 -21.72 -30.12
N ARG A 572 1.87 -22.09 -31.28
CA ARG A 572 2.03 -23.51 -31.68
C ARG A 572 2.95 -24.27 -30.73
N GLU A 573 4.10 -23.71 -30.37
CA GLU A 573 5.06 -24.34 -29.46
C GLU A 573 4.48 -24.57 -28.06
N THR A 574 3.56 -23.69 -27.61
CA THR A 574 2.87 -23.81 -26.32
C THR A 574 1.54 -24.57 -26.42
N HIS A 575 1.16 -25.03 -27.59
CA HIS A 575 -0.07 -25.79 -27.86
C HIS A 575 -1.37 -25.06 -27.52
N ILE A 576 -1.39 -23.71 -27.65
CA ILE A 576 -2.56 -22.89 -27.40
C ILE A 576 -3.03 -22.16 -28.67
N LYS A 577 -4.27 -21.68 -28.65
CA LYS A 577 -4.86 -20.86 -29.70
C LYS A 577 -5.68 -19.74 -29.07
N VAL A 578 -5.55 -18.51 -29.60
CA VAL A 578 -6.44 -17.41 -29.25
C VAL A 578 -7.85 -17.77 -29.75
N ARG A 579 -8.86 -17.59 -28.91
CA ARG A 579 -10.27 -17.72 -29.26
C ARG A 579 -10.81 -16.33 -29.56
N ASP A 580 -11.66 -16.23 -30.58
CA ASP A 580 -12.40 -15.01 -30.96
C ASP A 580 -13.42 -14.66 -29.89
#